data_c40338cb5d8a59b3a4e29a15fb580c9c
#
_entry.id   c40338cb5d8a59b3a4e29a15fb580c9c
#
_cell.length_a   1.000
_cell.length_b   1.000
_cell.length_c   1.000
_cell.angle_alpha   90.00
_cell.angle_beta   90.00
_cell.angle_gamma   90.00
#
_symmetry.space_group_name_H-M   'P 1'
#
loop_
_entity.id
_entity.type
_entity.pdbx_description
1 polymer ?
#
loop_
_entity_poly.entity_id
_entity_poly.type
_entity_poly.pdbx_seq_one_letter_code
_entity_poly.pdbx_strand_id
1 'polypeptide(L)'
;MRQDQGQGAGATLANFVAATSWADVAAQSHEAKRSILNFFATALGSAYDPTVSSALRTLSPFSGAATSAIVGRSERLDALGAAFVNAISANLLDFDDTHLDTIIHPAAPVAAPVLALAEARGFSGRDVITAFILGVEVECRIGNAVSPGHYARGWHITSTCGVFGAAAASAKLLGLSADRIANAIGIAASQSAGIVENLPTAAKNVGVGNAARGGLFAALLAAEGYDASPRAIEGPLGWARAMGDEPDLERLVGRLGKSWEIEKNTYKPYPAGIVFHSVIDACFKLRTRLNTGIDDILSITVQGSALLLARGDRPVRNERDARVSIHHCAACALWLGAAGVPEFTAAVVIRPDIVALRQKVRAELDAALPDGATRVIVHLMSGEVLSETVMAARGSLADPLSDLDLETKLRDGLRLGGSAWNADTIIADVWRLDQLADVSNLMSSHDGTATQRNTVSTPVRTTCGKD
;
A
#
# COMPACT_ATOMS: atom_id res chain seq x y z
N MET A 1 37.54 -29.12 3.47
CA MET A 1 36.97 -28.39 4.62
C MET A 1 35.70 -27.71 4.14
N ARG A 2 34.52 -28.29 4.43
CA ARG A 2 33.26 -27.56 4.28
C ARG A 2 33.20 -26.59 5.46
N GLN A 3 33.39 -25.31 5.19
CA GLN A 3 33.06 -24.27 6.15
C GLN A 3 31.59 -24.43 6.47
N ASP A 4 31.28 -24.53 7.73
CA ASP A 4 29.95 -24.42 8.33
C ASP A 4 29.42 -23.03 7.95
N GLN A 5 28.80 -22.93 6.76
CA GLN A 5 28.15 -21.70 6.30
C GLN A 5 26.84 -21.65 7.03
N GLY A 6 26.74 -20.82 8.04
CA GLY A 6 25.49 -20.50 8.72
C GLY A 6 24.39 -20.29 7.66
N GLN A 7 23.20 -20.70 7.99
CA GLN A 7 22.02 -20.64 7.12
C GLN A 7 21.89 -19.23 6.54
N GLY A 8 21.79 -19.09 5.22
CA GLY A 8 21.69 -17.79 4.54
C GLY A 8 20.47 -16.99 4.99
N ALA A 9 20.51 -15.66 4.79
CA ALA A 9 19.44 -14.76 5.25
C ALA A 9 18.09 -15.11 4.60
N GLY A 10 18.07 -15.47 3.31
CA GLY A 10 16.87 -15.92 2.62
C GLY A 10 16.26 -17.18 3.21
N ALA A 11 17.11 -18.16 3.54
CA ALA A 11 16.66 -19.39 4.21
C ALA A 11 16.17 -19.13 5.64
N THR A 12 16.81 -18.22 6.37
CA THR A 12 16.37 -17.81 7.73
C THR A 12 14.98 -17.16 7.68
N LEU A 13 14.73 -16.25 6.73
CA LEU A 13 13.41 -15.65 6.51
C LEU A 13 12.36 -16.72 6.17
N ALA A 14 12.68 -17.65 5.27
CA ALA A 14 11.76 -18.72 4.88
C ALA A 14 11.42 -19.65 6.05
N ASN A 15 12.38 -20.02 6.88
CA ASN A 15 12.14 -20.79 8.10
C ASN A 15 11.26 -20.03 9.08
N PHE A 16 11.51 -18.75 9.28
CA PHE A 16 10.68 -17.90 10.12
C PHE A 16 9.24 -17.88 9.62
N VAL A 17 9.01 -17.62 8.32
CA VAL A 17 7.67 -17.63 7.72
C VAL A 17 6.99 -18.99 7.88
N ALA A 18 7.70 -20.08 7.64
CA ALA A 18 7.15 -21.43 7.79
C ALA A 18 6.72 -21.74 9.23
N ALA A 19 7.59 -21.44 10.19
CA ALA A 19 7.42 -21.78 11.61
C ALA A 19 6.39 -20.91 12.34
N THR A 20 6.22 -19.64 11.93
CA THR A 20 5.33 -18.70 12.61
C THR A 20 3.87 -19.11 12.48
N SER A 21 3.19 -19.23 13.61
CA SER A 21 1.77 -19.58 13.71
C SER A 21 0.90 -18.37 14.07
N TRP A 22 -0.42 -18.54 14.08
CA TRP A 22 -1.36 -17.53 14.58
C TRP A 22 -1.02 -17.07 16.01
N ALA A 23 -0.62 -17.99 16.89
CA ALA A 23 -0.31 -17.67 18.27
C ALA A 23 0.88 -16.67 18.38
N ASP A 24 1.81 -16.73 17.44
CA ASP A 24 3.00 -15.88 17.42
C ASP A 24 2.71 -14.45 16.92
N VAL A 25 1.63 -14.27 16.15
CA VAL A 25 1.26 -12.98 15.53
C VAL A 25 -0.07 -12.40 16.04
N ALA A 26 -0.72 -13.07 16.99
CA ALA A 26 -2.03 -12.65 17.48
C ALA A 26 -2.02 -11.23 18.06
N ALA A 27 -0.92 -10.78 18.65
CA ALA A 27 -0.76 -9.42 19.18
C ALA A 27 -0.77 -8.35 18.06
N GLN A 28 -0.28 -8.67 16.85
CA GLN A 28 -0.24 -7.78 15.70
C GLN A 28 -1.54 -7.80 14.87
N SER A 29 -2.51 -8.66 15.24
CA SER A 29 -3.74 -8.88 14.47
C SER A 29 -4.59 -7.62 14.34
N HIS A 30 -4.62 -6.76 15.35
CA HIS A 30 -5.34 -5.50 15.30
C HIS A 30 -4.77 -4.58 14.21
N GLU A 31 -3.45 -4.39 14.18
CA GLU A 31 -2.81 -3.57 13.16
C GLU A 31 -2.96 -4.16 11.75
N ALA A 32 -2.92 -5.49 11.62
CA ALA A 32 -3.21 -6.15 10.35
C ALA A 32 -4.63 -5.87 9.85
N LYS A 33 -5.63 -5.89 10.75
CA LYS A 33 -7.02 -5.55 10.42
C LYS A 33 -7.15 -4.08 10.00
N ARG A 34 -6.44 -3.16 10.66
CA ARG A 34 -6.37 -1.73 10.28
C ARG A 34 -5.83 -1.57 8.85
N SER A 35 -4.74 -2.28 8.52
CA SER A 35 -4.12 -2.22 7.20
C SER A 35 -5.03 -2.83 6.12
N ILE A 36 -5.69 -3.96 6.40
CA ILE A 36 -6.68 -4.58 5.50
C ILE A 36 -7.90 -3.66 5.30
N LEU A 37 -8.38 -3.01 6.38
CA LEU A 37 -9.49 -2.04 6.28
C LEU A 37 -9.11 -0.86 5.38
N ASN A 38 -7.89 -0.33 5.55
CA ASN A 38 -7.35 0.72 4.69
C ASN A 38 -7.19 0.26 3.23
N PHE A 39 -6.77 -0.99 2.99
CA PHE A 39 -6.73 -1.58 1.65
C PHE A 39 -8.11 -1.56 0.98
N PHE A 40 -9.16 -1.99 1.67
CA PHE A 40 -10.53 -1.90 1.15
C PHE A 40 -10.95 -0.46 0.88
N ALA A 41 -10.65 0.47 1.80
CA ALA A 41 -10.99 1.88 1.65
C ALA A 41 -10.43 2.48 0.34
N THR A 42 -9.17 2.19 0.06
CA THR A 42 -8.48 2.71 -1.13
C THR A 42 -8.88 1.99 -2.41
N ALA A 43 -9.03 0.67 -2.37
CA ALA A 43 -9.47 -0.12 -3.51
C ALA A 43 -10.92 0.23 -3.92
N LEU A 44 -11.83 0.38 -2.96
CA LEU A 44 -13.21 0.81 -3.22
C LEU A 44 -13.26 2.21 -3.81
N GLY A 45 -12.40 3.14 -3.32
CA GLY A 45 -12.36 4.52 -3.78
C GLY A 45 -11.98 4.69 -5.24
N SER A 46 -11.29 3.72 -5.82
CA SER A 46 -10.86 3.73 -7.23
C SER A 46 -11.51 2.64 -8.08
N ALA A 47 -12.47 1.89 -7.53
CA ALA A 47 -13.01 0.69 -8.16
C ALA A 47 -13.46 0.91 -9.62
N TYR A 48 -14.09 2.03 -9.94
CA TYR A 48 -14.55 2.38 -11.28
C TYR A 48 -13.68 3.41 -12.00
N ASP A 49 -12.49 3.71 -11.48
CA ASP A 49 -11.55 4.57 -12.19
C ASP A 49 -11.23 4.01 -13.58
N PRO A 50 -11.09 4.88 -14.61
CA PRO A 50 -10.75 4.45 -15.98
C PRO A 50 -9.48 3.59 -16.06
N THR A 51 -8.49 3.82 -15.20
CA THR A 51 -7.24 3.04 -15.15
C THR A 51 -7.51 1.61 -14.70
N VAL A 52 -8.28 1.42 -13.62
CA VAL A 52 -8.69 0.09 -13.12
C VAL A 52 -9.55 -0.62 -14.15
N SER A 53 -10.52 0.09 -14.73
CA SER A 53 -11.39 -0.45 -15.78
C SER A 53 -10.61 -0.89 -17.03
N SER A 54 -9.55 -0.17 -17.39
CA SER A 54 -8.68 -0.55 -18.50
C SER A 54 -7.87 -1.81 -18.19
N ALA A 55 -7.29 -1.90 -16.99
CA ALA A 55 -6.58 -3.10 -16.54
C ALA A 55 -7.49 -4.34 -16.55
N LEU A 56 -8.72 -4.19 -16.04
CA LEU A 56 -9.72 -5.25 -16.03
C LEU A 56 -10.09 -5.71 -17.44
N ARG A 57 -10.42 -4.79 -18.35
CA ARG A 57 -10.73 -5.13 -19.75
C ARG A 57 -9.57 -5.81 -20.47
N THR A 58 -8.34 -5.43 -20.15
CA THR A 58 -7.14 -6.03 -20.74
C THR A 58 -6.95 -7.49 -20.30
N LEU A 59 -7.21 -7.80 -19.04
CA LEU A 59 -7.00 -9.14 -18.49
C LEU A 59 -8.17 -10.09 -18.70
N SER A 60 -9.40 -9.59 -18.70
CA SER A 60 -10.61 -10.44 -18.77
C SER A 60 -10.59 -11.48 -19.90
N PRO A 61 -10.14 -11.17 -21.13
CA PRO A 61 -10.09 -12.17 -22.21
C PRO A 61 -9.08 -13.31 -22.00
N PHE A 62 -8.13 -13.14 -21.08
CA PHE A 62 -7.06 -14.10 -20.79
C PHE A 62 -7.21 -14.75 -19.41
N SER A 63 -8.26 -14.39 -18.65
CA SER A 63 -8.51 -14.93 -17.32
C SER A 63 -9.01 -16.36 -17.41
N GLY A 64 -8.58 -17.20 -16.49
CA GLY A 64 -9.11 -18.53 -16.26
C GLY A 64 -10.46 -18.53 -15.54
N ALA A 65 -10.69 -19.50 -14.63
CA ALA A 65 -11.90 -19.56 -13.83
C ALA A 65 -12.06 -18.30 -12.94
N ALA A 66 -13.22 -17.68 -12.97
CA ALA A 66 -13.56 -16.46 -12.22
C ALA A 66 -13.76 -16.75 -10.72
N THR A 67 -12.69 -17.10 -10.02
CA THR A 67 -12.70 -17.55 -8.62
C THR A 67 -12.57 -16.43 -7.61
N SER A 68 -12.12 -15.25 -8.04
CA SER A 68 -11.79 -14.15 -7.12
C SER A 68 -12.42 -12.84 -7.56
N ALA A 69 -12.96 -12.09 -6.59
CA ALA A 69 -13.67 -10.84 -6.81
C ALA A 69 -12.71 -9.69 -7.15
N ILE A 70 -13.18 -8.77 -7.96
CA ILE A 70 -12.59 -7.44 -8.09
C ILE A 70 -13.27 -6.55 -7.05
N VAL A 71 -12.47 -6.01 -6.13
CA VAL A 71 -12.97 -5.21 -5.00
C VAL A 71 -13.83 -4.03 -5.49
N GLY A 72 -15.03 -3.94 -4.96
CA GLY A 72 -16.00 -2.89 -5.28
C GLY A 72 -16.76 -3.07 -6.60
N ARG A 73 -16.56 -4.19 -7.31
CA ARG A 73 -17.17 -4.47 -8.62
C ARG A 73 -17.90 -5.81 -8.63
N SER A 74 -18.74 -6.01 -9.65
CA SER A 74 -19.43 -7.29 -9.89
C SER A 74 -18.58 -8.29 -10.66
N GLU A 75 -17.55 -7.83 -11.36
CA GLU A 75 -16.67 -8.67 -12.18
C GLU A 75 -15.76 -9.52 -11.28
N ARG A 76 -15.38 -10.67 -11.82
CA ARG A 76 -14.51 -11.66 -11.19
C ARG A 76 -13.47 -12.13 -12.19
N LEU A 77 -12.27 -12.44 -11.72
CA LEU A 77 -11.19 -13.04 -12.51
C LEU A 77 -10.66 -14.29 -11.79
N ASP A 78 -9.68 -14.96 -12.39
CA ASP A 78 -8.84 -15.89 -11.64
C ASP A 78 -8.02 -15.14 -10.57
N ALA A 79 -7.46 -15.89 -9.61
CA ALA A 79 -6.76 -15.28 -8.48
C ALA A 79 -5.56 -14.40 -8.88
N LEU A 80 -4.85 -14.74 -9.96
CA LEU A 80 -3.71 -13.95 -10.44
C LEU A 80 -4.17 -12.63 -11.07
N GLY A 81 -5.24 -12.69 -11.87
CA GLY A 81 -5.84 -11.50 -12.47
C GLY A 81 -6.46 -10.58 -11.42
N ALA A 82 -7.18 -11.15 -10.45
CA ALA A 82 -7.78 -10.39 -9.35
C ALA A 82 -6.72 -9.73 -8.46
N ALA A 83 -5.65 -10.44 -8.12
CA ALA A 83 -4.52 -9.89 -7.37
C ALA A 83 -3.92 -8.65 -8.08
N PHE A 84 -3.70 -8.74 -9.40
CA PHE A 84 -3.18 -7.63 -10.20
C PHE A 84 -4.11 -6.42 -10.17
N VAL A 85 -5.40 -6.60 -10.47
CA VAL A 85 -6.37 -5.49 -10.56
C VAL A 85 -6.62 -4.85 -9.21
N ASN A 86 -6.80 -5.66 -8.15
CA ASN A 86 -7.06 -5.17 -6.80
C ASN A 86 -5.86 -4.40 -6.22
N ALA A 87 -4.62 -4.82 -6.51
CA ALA A 87 -3.42 -4.08 -6.10
C ALA A 87 -3.28 -2.74 -6.84
N ILE A 88 -3.59 -2.69 -8.14
CA ILE A 88 -3.68 -1.43 -8.90
C ILE A 88 -4.71 -0.51 -8.25
N SER A 89 -5.91 -1.02 -7.99
CA SER A 89 -7.00 -0.27 -7.40
C SER A 89 -6.59 0.33 -6.04
N ALA A 90 -6.04 -0.47 -5.15
CA ALA A 90 -5.64 -0.01 -3.81
C ALA A 90 -4.55 1.09 -3.84
N ASN A 91 -3.63 1.06 -4.81
CA ASN A 91 -2.51 2.02 -4.88
C ASN A 91 -2.78 3.25 -5.76
N LEU A 92 -3.91 3.31 -6.49
CA LEU A 92 -4.12 4.30 -7.56
C LEU A 92 -4.20 5.74 -7.06
N LEU A 93 -4.84 5.96 -5.93
CA LEU A 93 -5.15 7.30 -5.41
C LEU A 93 -4.02 7.92 -4.57
N ASP A 94 -2.87 7.25 -4.41
CA ASP A 94 -1.80 7.65 -3.46
C ASP A 94 -2.33 7.86 -2.03
N PHE A 95 -3.32 7.05 -1.63
CA PHE A 95 -4.06 7.16 -0.39
C PHE A 95 -3.90 5.92 0.51
N ASP A 96 -3.05 5.00 0.10
CA ASP A 96 -2.73 3.75 0.78
C ASP A 96 -1.79 3.96 1.99
N ASP A 97 -1.55 2.88 2.70
CA ASP A 97 -0.65 2.86 3.85
C ASP A 97 0.81 3.11 3.45
N THR A 98 1.65 3.38 4.44
CA THR A 98 3.08 3.62 4.21
C THR A 98 3.90 3.16 5.40
N HIS A 99 4.83 2.25 5.17
CA HIS A 99 5.89 1.90 6.10
C HIS A 99 7.01 2.94 5.98
N LEU A 100 7.17 3.81 6.99
CA LEU A 100 7.98 5.02 6.86
C LEU A 100 9.48 4.76 6.67
N ASP A 101 10.04 3.73 7.31
CA ASP A 101 11.48 3.42 7.21
C ASP A 101 11.90 3.08 5.78
N THR A 102 10.99 2.53 4.97
CA THR A 102 11.26 2.10 3.59
C THR A 102 10.51 2.88 2.54
N ILE A 103 9.47 3.64 2.92
CA ILE A 103 8.47 4.26 2.03
C ILE A 103 7.72 3.25 1.15
N ILE A 104 7.69 1.97 1.54
CA ILE A 104 6.84 0.94 0.93
C ILE A 104 5.37 1.22 1.29
N HIS A 105 4.47 0.90 0.37
CA HIS A 105 3.02 0.82 0.58
C HIS A 105 2.61 -0.65 0.69
N PRO A 106 2.62 -1.25 1.90
CA PRO A 106 2.67 -2.72 2.00
C PRO A 106 1.34 -3.42 1.70
N ALA A 107 0.20 -2.79 2.02
CA ALA A 107 -1.08 -3.50 1.89
C ALA A 107 -1.43 -3.84 0.43
N ALA A 108 -1.13 -2.96 -0.52
CA ALA A 108 -1.54 -3.18 -1.91
C ALA A 108 -0.93 -4.45 -2.53
N PRO A 109 0.40 -4.68 -2.48
CA PRO A 109 1.00 -5.88 -3.05
C PRO A 109 0.74 -7.15 -2.23
N VAL A 110 0.48 -7.06 -0.91
CA VAL A 110 0.34 -8.25 -0.06
C VAL A 110 -1.11 -8.65 0.17
N ALA A 111 -2.01 -7.71 0.50
CA ALA A 111 -3.42 -8.05 0.75
C ALA A 111 -4.14 -8.53 -0.51
N ALA A 112 -3.86 -7.93 -1.67
CA ALA A 112 -4.53 -8.29 -2.91
C ALA A 112 -4.38 -9.78 -3.28
N PRO A 113 -3.18 -10.38 -3.34
CA PRO A 113 -3.03 -11.79 -3.65
C PRO A 113 -3.49 -12.71 -2.53
N VAL A 114 -3.30 -12.32 -1.25
CA VAL A 114 -3.74 -13.10 -0.09
C VAL A 114 -5.26 -13.24 -0.09
N LEU A 115 -6.00 -12.13 -0.26
CA LEU A 115 -7.46 -12.15 -0.31
C LEU A 115 -8.00 -12.89 -1.55
N ALA A 116 -7.39 -12.67 -2.72
CA ALA A 116 -7.79 -13.37 -3.94
C ALA A 116 -7.60 -14.89 -3.84
N LEU A 117 -6.47 -15.34 -3.31
CA LEU A 117 -6.18 -16.76 -3.09
C LEU A 117 -7.08 -17.35 -2.00
N ALA A 118 -7.30 -16.59 -0.92
CA ALA A 118 -8.12 -17.04 0.20
C ALA A 118 -9.59 -17.23 -0.22
N GLU A 119 -10.14 -16.32 -0.99
CA GLU A 119 -11.48 -16.47 -1.56
C GLU A 119 -11.57 -17.68 -2.51
N ALA A 120 -10.55 -17.86 -3.37
CA ALA A 120 -10.54 -18.95 -4.35
C ALA A 120 -10.49 -20.34 -3.70
N ARG A 121 -9.96 -20.47 -2.49
CA ARG A 121 -9.70 -21.76 -1.81
C ARG A 121 -10.37 -21.92 -0.46
N GLY A 122 -11.07 -20.92 0.07
CA GLY A 122 -11.83 -21.00 1.32
C GLY A 122 -10.92 -21.02 2.56
N PHE A 123 -9.96 -20.11 2.67
CA PHE A 123 -9.11 -19.99 3.87
C PHE A 123 -9.78 -19.20 4.99
N SER A 124 -9.37 -19.48 6.23
CA SER A 124 -9.86 -18.78 7.40
C SER A 124 -9.25 -17.38 7.53
N GLY A 125 -9.92 -16.51 8.28
CA GLY A 125 -9.41 -15.18 8.55
C GLY A 125 -8.11 -15.17 9.36
N ARG A 126 -7.88 -16.16 10.24
CA ARG A 126 -6.59 -16.31 10.95
C ARG A 126 -5.45 -16.64 9.98
N ASP A 127 -5.71 -17.50 9.00
CA ASP A 127 -4.72 -17.82 7.97
C ASP A 127 -4.38 -16.57 7.14
N VAL A 128 -5.41 -15.80 6.75
CA VAL A 128 -5.25 -14.55 6.01
C VAL A 128 -4.44 -13.52 6.80
N ILE A 129 -4.78 -13.27 8.06
CA ILE A 129 -4.07 -12.30 8.90
C ILE A 129 -2.61 -12.75 9.11
N THR A 130 -2.38 -14.02 9.41
CA THR A 130 -1.02 -14.57 9.61
C THR A 130 -0.18 -14.40 8.35
N ALA A 131 -0.72 -14.78 7.20
CA ALA A 131 -0.05 -14.64 5.91
C ALA A 131 0.23 -13.17 5.58
N PHE A 132 -0.73 -12.28 5.81
CA PHE A 132 -0.58 -10.85 5.56
C PHE A 132 0.54 -10.24 6.42
N ILE A 133 0.55 -10.47 7.73
CA ILE A 133 1.59 -9.99 8.64
C ILE A 133 2.97 -10.45 8.16
N LEU A 134 3.12 -11.72 7.83
CA LEU A 134 4.39 -12.29 7.37
C LEU A 134 4.83 -11.75 6.01
N GLY A 135 3.89 -11.46 5.11
CA GLY A 135 4.19 -10.79 3.85
C GLY A 135 4.73 -9.38 4.05
N VAL A 136 4.05 -8.58 4.87
CA VAL A 136 4.49 -7.22 5.24
C VAL A 136 5.87 -7.26 5.90
N GLU A 137 6.08 -8.23 6.81
CA GLU A 137 7.37 -8.44 7.47
C GLU A 137 8.50 -8.68 6.46
N VAL A 138 8.29 -9.60 5.50
CA VAL A 138 9.31 -9.96 4.51
C VAL A 138 9.62 -8.80 3.58
N GLU A 139 8.62 -8.14 3.00
CA GLU A 139 8.89 -7.04 2.06
C GLU A 139 9.55 -5.84 2.71
N CYS A 140 9.12 -5.46 3.93
CA CYS A 140 9.68 -4.33 4.64
C CYS A 140 11.12 -4.60 5.11
N ARG A 141 11.45 -5.83 5.54
CA ARG A 141 12.81 -6.21 5.87
C ARG A 141 13.74 -6.20 4.65
N ILE A 142 13.27 -6.71 3.52
CA ILE A 142 14.01 -6.63 2.25
C ILE A 142 14.18 -5.17 1.85
N GLY A 143 13.15 -4.35 1.99
CA GLY A 143 13.22 -2.91 1.75
C GLY A 143 14.22 -2.21 2.67
N ASN A 144 14.20 -2.51 3.98
CA ASN A 144 15.16 -1.97 4.96
C ASN A 144 16.61 -2.29 4.60
N ALA A 145 16.86 -3.50 4.09
CA ALA A 145 18.21 -3.94 3.74
C ALA A 145 18.82 -3.14 2.56
N VAL A 146 18.01 -2.54 1.70
CA VAL A 146 18.47 -1.80 0.51
C VAL A 146 18.17 -0.30 0.57
N SER A 147 17.45 0.17 1.60
CA SER A 147 17.10 1.58 1.77
C SER A 147 18.26 2.37 2.39
N PRO A 148 18.42 3.67 2.03
CA PRO A 148 17.66 4.44 1.05
C PRO A 148 18.17 4.34 -0.39
N GLY A 149 19.33 3.71 -0.62
CA GLY A 149 20.07 3.69 -1.89
C GLY A 149 19.24 3.16 -3.06
N HIS A 150 18.46 2.10 -2.83
CA HIS A 150 17.61 1.48 -3.83
C HIS A 150 16.61 2.48 -4.46
N TYR A 151 15.91 3.24 -3.63
CA TYR A 151 14.96 4.25 -4.11
C TYR A 151 15.69 5.44 -4.79
N ALA A 152 16.83 5.86 -4.25
CA ALA A 152 17.63 6.93 -4.82
C ALA A 152 18.18 6.60 -6.22
N ARG A 153 18.40 5.30 -6.52
CA ARG A 153 18.77 4.81 -7.86
C ARG A 153 17.62 4.77 -8.86
N GLY A 154 16.41 5.08 -8.43
CA GLY A 154 15.23 5.11 -9.28
C GLY A 154 14.37 3.85 -9.25
N TRP A 155 14.56 2.93 -8.30
CA TRP A 155 13.68 1.79 -8.12
C TRP A 155 12.45 2.15 -7.29
N HIS A 156 11.26 1.80 -7.77
CA HIS A 156 10.02 1.98 -7.02
C HIS A 156 9.87 0.87 -5.99
N ILE A 157 10.29 1.15 -4.75
CA ILE A 157 10.49 0.16 -3.71
C ILE A 157 9.22 -0.68 -3.39
N THR A 158 8.02 -0.10 -3.45
CA THR A 158 6.76 -0.85 -3.29
C THR A 158 6.63 -1.96 -4.34
N SER A 159 6.98 -1.68 -5.59
CA SER A 159 6.89 -2.66 -6.66
C SER A 159 7.99 -3.71 -6.57
N THR A 160 9.22 -3.29 -6.28
CA THR A 160 10.38 -4.18 -6.27
C THR A 160 10.47 -5.06 -5.03
N CYS A 161 10.01 -4.57 -3.86
CA CYS A 161 10.00 -5.35 -2.61
C CYS A 161 8.65 -6.07 -2.40
N GLY A 162 7.54 -5.48 -2.83
CA GLY A 162 6.20 -6.07 -2.65
C GLY A 162 6.04 -7.45 -3.25
N VAL A 163 6.78 -7.78 -4.31
CA VAL A 163 6.74 -9.12 -4.91
C VAL A 163 7.23 -10.21 -3.94
N PHE A 164 8.17 -9.89 -3.05
CA PHE A 164 8.65 -10.83 -2.03
C PHE A 164 7.63 -11.01 -0.92
N GLY A 165 7.00 -9.91 -0.48
CA GLY A 165 5.90 -9.96 0.49
C GLY A 165 4.73 -10.78 -0.02
N ALA A 166 4.30 -10.54 -1.25
CA ALA A 166 3.26 -11.31 -1.91
C ALA A 166 3.62 -12.81 -2.03
N ALA A 167 4.89 -13.13 -2.37
CA ALA A 167 5.36 -14.51 -2.46
C ALA A 167 5.37 -15.22 -1.10
N ALA A 168 5.93 -14.57 -0.07
CA ALA A 168 6.00 -15.12 1.27
C ALA A 168 4.59 -15.34 1.88
N ALA A 169 3.70 -14.35 1.74
CA ALA A 169 2.32 -14.44 2.22
C ALA A 169 1.54 -15.54 1.51
N SER A 170 1.62 -15.61 0.18
CA SER A 170 0.93 -16.63 -0.60
C SER A 170 1.45 -18.03 -0.30
N ALA A 171 2.78 -18.18 -0.16
CA ALA A 171 3.41 -19.46 0.18
C ALA A 171 3.04 -19.91 1.60
N LYS A 172 2.94 -18.97 2.57
CA LYS A 172 2.44 -19.24 3.91
C LYS A 172 1.01 -19.71 3.90
N LEU A 173 0.14 -19.01 3.16
CA LEU A 173 -1.27 -19.36 3.04
C LEU A 173 -1.45 -20.76 2.42
N LEU A 174 -0.61 -21.12 1.46
CA LEU A 174 -0.59 -22.46 0.83
C LEU A 174 0.00 -23.55 1.75
N GLY A 175 0.51 -23.22 2.95
CA GLY A 175 1.10 -24.18 3.88
C GLY A 175 2.40 -24.81 3.37
N LEU A 176 3.18 -24.08 2.57
CA LEU A 176 4.41 -24.60 1.99
C LEU A 176 5.50 -24.80 3.05
N SER A 177 6.38 -25.79 2.82
CA SER A 177 7.58 -26.01 3.64
C SER A 177 8.55 -24.82 3.53
N ALA A 178 9.48 -24.71 4.50
CA ALA A 178 10.49 -23.66 4.49
C ALA A 178 11.31 -23.64 3.19
N ASP A 179 11.69 -24.79 2.64
CA ASP A 179 12.43 -24.89 1.38
C ASP A 179 11.60 -24.35 0.20
N ARG A 180 10.31 -24.67 0.16
CA ARG A 180 9.42 -24.16 -0.88
C ARG A 180 9.13 -22.66 -0.72
N ILE A 181 9.05 -22.16 0.50
CA ILE A 181 8.96 -20.72 0.76
C ILE A 181 10.24 -20.01 0.32
N ALA A 182 11.42 -20.58 0.58
CA ALA A 182 12.69 -20.04 0.09
C ALA A 182 12.71 -19.98 -1.45
N ASN A 183 12.21 -21.04 -2.11
CA ASN A 183 12.06 -21.06 -3.56
C ASN A 183 11.08 -19.99 -4.06
N ALA A 184 9.93 -19.82 -3.42
CA ALA A 184 8.97 -18.77 -3.78
C ALA A 184 9.59 -17.36 -3.69
N ILE A 185 10.32 -17.07 -2.62
CA ILE A 185 11.07 -15.81 -2.45
C ILE A 185 12.14 -15.67 -3.53
N GLY A 186 12.88 -16.74 -3.84
CA GLY A 186 13.90 -16.74 -4.88
C GLY A 186 13.34 -16.54 -6.30
N ILE A 187 12.20 -17.16 -6.62
CA ILE A 187 11.49 -16.96 -7.90
C ILE A 187 10.98 -15.51 -8.00
N ALA A 188 10.48 -14.94 -6.90
CA ALA A 188 10.03 -13.55 -6.84
C ALA A 188 11.16 -12.55 -7.17
N ALA A 189 12.41 -12.85 -6.81
CA ALA A 189 13.56 -12.02 -7.15
C ALA A 189 13.71 -11.81 -8.68
N SER A 190 13.36 -12.81 -9.48
CA SER A 190 13.40 -12.72 -10.95
C SER A 190 12.23 -11.92 -11.56
N GLN A 191 11.23 -11.53 -10.75
CA GLN A 191 10.06 -10.78 -11.18
C GLN A 191 10.02 -9.37 -10.60
N SER A 192 11.01 -9.00 -9.77
CA SER A 192 11.10 -7.70 -9.11
C SER A 192 11.37 -6.60 -10.14
N ALA A 193 10.42 -5.68 -10.31
CA ALA A 193 10.51 -4.58 -11.26
C ALA A 193 9.67 -3.37 -10.83
N GLY A 194 9.98 -2.20 -11.40
CA GLY A 194 9.29 -0.94 -11.17
C GLY A 194 10.27 0.21 -10.99
N ILE A 195 9.99 1.36 -11.61
CA ILE A 195 10.87 2.52 -11.62
C ILE A 195 10.18 3.80 -11.13
N VAL A 196 10.93 4.64 -10.44
CA VAL A 196 10.47 5.93 -9.90
C VAL A 196 10.06 6.91 -11.01
N GLU A 197 10.70 6.84 -12.18
CA GLU A 197 10.35 7.68 -13.34
C GLU A 197 8.87 7.54 -13.75
N ASN A 198 8.27 6.38 -13.50
CA ASN A 198 6.86 6.13 -13.79
C ASN A 198 5.88 6.64 -12.72
N LEU A 199 6.33 7.18 -11.59
CA LEU A 199 5.43 7.65 -10.50
C LEU A 199 4.34 8.60 -10.98
N PRO A 200 4.59 9.56 -11.92
CA PRO A 200 3.53 10.46 -12.40
C PRO A 200 2.59 9.83 -13.42
N THR A 201 2.65 8.52 -13.68
CA THR A 201 1.86 7.84 -14.70
C THR A 201 1.09 6.64 -14.16
N ALA A 202 0.12 6.11 -14.92
CA ALA A 202 -0.57 4.87 -14.57
C ALA A 202 0.37 3.65 -14.53
N ALA A 203 1.53 3.71 -15.20
CA ALA A 203 2.52 2.64 -15.18
C ALA A 203 3.11 2.38 -13.77
N LYS A 204 3.09 3.38 -12.86
CA LYS A 204 3.39 3.16 -11.43
C LYS A 204 2.58 1.98 -10.87
N ASN A 205 1.28 2.02 -11.09
CA ASN A 205 0.35 1.06 -10.51
C ASN A 205 0.49 -0.34 -11.15
N VAL A 206 0.94 -0.41 -12.42
CA VAL A 206 1.28 -1.69 -13.08
C VAL A 206 2.41 -2.40 -12.32
N GLY A 207 3.41 -1.66 -11.83
CA GLY A 207 4.49 -2.24 -11.01
C GLY A 207 3.95 -2.89 -9.74
N VAL A 208 3.02 -2.24 -9.03
CA VAL A 208 2.39 -2.76 -7.81
C VAL A 208 1.49 -3.97 -8.13
N GLY A 209 0.68 -3.89 -9.19
CA GLY A 209 -0.13 -5.01 -9.66
C GLY A 209 0.72 -6.23 -10.04
N ASN A 210 1.86 -6.00 -10.73
CA ASN A 210 2.80 -7.07 -11.06
C ASN A 210 3.46 -7.66 -9.82
N ALA A 211 3.78 -6.88 -8.80
CA ALA A 211 4.30 -7.38 -7.53
C ALA A 211 3.31 -8.36 -6.88
N ALA A 212 2.04 -7.96 -6.77
CA ALA A 212 0.98 -8.80 -6.22
C ALA A 212 0.81 -10.12 -7.01
N ARG A 213 0.61 -10.01 -8.32
CA ARG A 213 0.45 -11.17 -9.21
C ARG A 213 1.70 -12.03 -9.27
N GLY A 214 2.87 -11.41 -9.40
CA GLY A 214 4.15 -12.10 -9.55
C GLY A 214 4.52 -12.88 -8.29
N GLY A 215 4.25 -12.33 -7.10
CA GLY A 215 4.48 -13.03 -5.85
C GLY A 215 3.55 -14.23 -5.66
N LEU A 216 2.25 -14.09 -5.95
CA LEU A 216 1.32 -15.22 -5.96
C LEU A 216 1.76 -16.30 -6.97
N PHE A 217 2.15 -15.89 -8.16
CA PHE A 217 2.64 -16.82 -9.18
C PHE A 217 3.91 -17.54 -8.74
N ALA A 218 4.85 -16.85 -8.10
CA ALA A 218 6.05 -17.45 -7.53
C ALA A 218 5.73 -18.52 -6.46
N ALA A 219 4.77 -18.25 -5.58
CA ALA A 219 4.32 -19.22 -4.58
C ALA A 219 3.66 -20.45 -5.22
N LEU A 220 2.86 -20.27 -6.27
CA LEU A 220 2.23 -21.37 -6.99
C LEU A 220 3.27 -22.22 -7.73
N LEU A 221 4.27 -21.61 -8.37
CA LEU A 221 5.37 -22.34 -9.00
C LEU A 221 6.18 -23.15 -7.98
N ALA A 222 6.51 -22.56 -6.84
CA ALA A 222 7.20 -23.26 -5.76
C ALA A 222 6.36 -24.44 -5.19
N ALA A 223 5.03 -24.30 -5.16
CA ALA A 223 4.13 -25.39 -4.79
C ALA A 223 4.22 -26.58 -5.75
N GLU A 224 4.43 -26.32 -7.04
CA GLU A 224 4.62 -27.34 -8.09
C GLU A 224 6.07 -27.85 -8.17
N GLY A 225 6.98 -27.36 -7.31
CA GLY A 225 8.34 -27.87 -7.23
C GLY A 225 9.39 -27.10 -8.04
N TYR A 226 9.07 -25.91 -8.57
CA TYR A 226 10.09 -25.02 -9.12
C TYR A 226 11.09 -24.61 -8.04
N ASP A 227 12.36 -24.66 -8.37
CA ASP A 227 13.47 -24.29 -7.51
C ASP A 227 14.01 -22.89 -7.82
N ALA A 228 14.75 -22.37 -6.87
CA ALA A 228 15.49 -21.12 -7.01
C ALA A 228 16.85 -21.23 -6.31
N SER A 229 17.74 -20.27 -6.56
CA SER A 229 19.00 -20.20 -5.83
C SER A 229 18.73 -20.03 -4.34
N PRO A 230 19.35 -20.83 -3.45
CA PRO A 230 19.22 -20.66 -2.01
C PRO A 230 19.78 -19.34 -1.49
N ARG A 231 20.50 -18.59 -2.33
CA ARG A 231 21.11 -17.28 -2.06
C ARG A 231 20.60 -16.21 -3.01
N ALA A 232 19.36 -16.34 -3.49
CA ALA A 232 18.76 -15.41 -4.46
C ALA A 232 18.70 -13.97 -3.93
N ILE A 233 18.57 -13.76 -2.62
CA ILE A 233 18.50 -12.43 -2.01
C ILE A 233 19.91 -11.92 -1.65
N GLU A 234 20.66 -12.64 -0.80
CA GLU A 234 21.90 -12.17 -0.18
C GLU A 234 23.17 -12.58 -0.93
N GLY A 235 23.09 -13.43 -1.93
CA GLY A 235 24.25 -13.96 -2.66
C GLY A 235 25.10 -12.87 -3.31
N PRO A 236 26.34 -13.19 -3.72
CA PRO A 236 27.22 -12.20 -4.37
C PRO A 236 26.64 -11.63 -5.66
N LEU A 237 25.79 -12.37 -6.34
CA LEU A 237 24.99 -11.93 -7.50
C LEU A 237 23.48 -11.94 -7.17
N GLY A 238 23.14 -11.91 -5.89
CA GLY A 238 21.76 -11.91 -5.44
C GLY A 238 21.09 -10.55 -5.60
N TRP A 239 19.76 -10.56 -5.46
CA TRP A 239 18.90 -9.40 -5.69
C TRP A 239 19.32 -8.16 -4.92
N ALA A 240 19.65 -8.29 -3.62
CA ALA A 240 19.99 -7.15 -2.78
C ALA A 240 21.22 -6.39 -3.29
N ARG A 241 22.22 -7.12 -3.82
CA ARG A 241 23.42 -6.52 -4.40
C ARG A 241 23.24 -6.03 -5.83
N ALA A 242 22.37 -6.68 -6.60
CA ALA A 242 22.04 -6.24 -7.95
C ALA A 242 21.22 -4.95 -7.94
N MET A 243 20.38 -4.77 -6.92
CA MET A 243 19.44 -3.66 -6.83
C MET A 243 19.84 -2.55 -5.84
N GLY A 244 20.82 -2.80 -4.96
CA GLY A 244 21.36 -1.85 -3.99
C GLY A 244 22.88 -1.76 -4.06
N ASP A 245 23.47 -0.64 -3.64
CA ASP A 245 24.92 -0.46 -3.68
C ASP A 245 25.61 -1.21 -2.53
N GLU A 246 25.18 -0.99 -1.31
CA GLU A 246 25.72 -1.58 -0.09
C GLU A 246 24.57 -2.09 0.81
N PRO A 247 23.98 -3.26 0.51
CA PRO A 247 22.86 -3.76 1.26
C PRO A 247 23.26 -4.16 2.68
N ASP A 248 22.48 -3.72 3.67
CA ASP A 248 22.60 -4.13 5.07
C ASP A 248 21.84 -5.45 5.28
N LEU A 249 22.54 -6.57 5.07
CA LEU A 249 21.93 -7.90 5.13
C LEU A 249 21.52 -8.31 6.55
N GLU A 250 22.02 -7.66 7.61
CA GLU A 250 21.60 -7.94 8.99
C GLU A 250 20.15 -7.48 9.22
N ARG A 251 19.68 -6.44 8.53
CA ARG A 251 18.30 -5.98 8.60
C ARG A 251 17.29 -7.00 8.08
N LEU A 252 17.72 -7.94 7.24
CA LEU A 252 16.85 -9.02 6.76
C LEU A 252 16.37 -9.92 7.90
N VAL A 253 17.24 -10.25 8.85
CA VAL A 253 16.98 -11.29 9.84
C VAL A 253 17.09 -10.81 11.29
N GLY A 254 17.59 -9.59 11.51
CA GLY A 254 17.75 -9.04 12.84
C GLY A 254 16.41 -8.92 13.58
N ARG A 255 16.34 -9.43 14.84
CA ARG A 255 15.15 -9.31 15.71
C ARG A 255 13.85 -9.93 15.17
N LEU A 256 13.92 -10.94 14.27
CA LEU A 256 12.75 -11.70 13.81
C LEU A 256 11.91 -12.20 15.00
N GLY A 257 10.60 -11.98 14.94
CA GLY A 257 9.64 -12.35 16.00
C GLY A 257 9.73 -11.52 17.29
N LYS A 258 10.62 -10.51 17.36
CA LYS A 258 10.76 -9.60 18.51
C LYS A 258 10.36 -8.17 18.22
N SER A 259 10.42 -7.77 16.98
CA SER A 259 9.91 -6.49 16.47
C SER A 259 9.28 -6.74 15.11
N TRP A 260 8.13 -6.13 14.88
CA TRP A 260 7.32 -6.37 13.69
C TRP A 260 7.25 -5.10 12.83
N GLU A 261 7.52 -5.26 11.54
CA GLU A 261 7.53 -4.12 10.61
C GLU A 261 6.11 -3.55 10.41
N ILE A 262 5.07 -4.36 10.58
CA ILE A 262 3.69 -3.88 10.47
C ILE A 262 3.34 -2.83 11.55
N GLU A 263 3.99 -2.85 12.71
CA GLU A 263 3.79 -1.87 13.79
C GLU A 263 4.33 -0.47 13.43
N LYS A 264 5.14 -0.37 12.37
CA LYS A 264 5.67 0.90 11.84
C LYS A 264 4.86 1.41 10.64
N ASN A 265 3.76 0.74 10.30
CA ASN A 265 2.90 1.14 9.21
C ASN A 265 2.09 2.38 9.60
N THR A 266 1.83 3.24 8.63
CA THR A 266 1.08 4.48 8.81
C THR A 266 -0.02 4.59 7.76
N TYR A 267 -1.06 5.38 8.04
CA TYR A 267 -2.21 5.53 7.15
C TYR A 267 -2.39 6.96 6.73
N LYS A 268 -2.41 7.22 5.44
CA LYS A 268 -2.58 8.56 4.90
C LYS A 268 -3.99 9.09 5.17
N PRO A 269 -4.16 10.26 5.81
CA PRO A 269 -5.43 10.95 5.90
C PRO A 269 -5.80 11.70 4.61
N TYR A 270 -4.83 11.94 3.72
CA TYR A 270 -4.98 12.70 2.48
C TYR A 270 -4.41 11.94 1.29
N PRO A 271 -5.04 12.00 0.09
CA PRO A 271 -4.57 11.34 -1.14
C PRO A 271 -3.45 12.15 -1.81
N ALA A 272 -2.38 12.38 -1.06
CA ALA A 272 -1.21 13.16 -1.48
C ALA A 272 0.08 12.47 -1.01
N GLY A 273 1.21 12.88 -1.54
CA GLY A 273 2.52 12.43 -1.07
C GLY A 273 2.66 12.72 0.43
N ILE A 274 3.19 11.74 1.19
CA ILE A 274 3.20 11.80 2.66
C ILE A 274 3.94 13.03 3.20
N VAL A 275 4.93 13.53 2.48
CA VAL A 275 5.71 14.73 2.84
C VAL A 275 4.88 16.02 2.86
N PHE A 276 3.67 16.02 2.26
CA PHE A 276 2.78 17.19 2.19
C PHE A 276 1.72 17.21 3.28
N HIS A 277 1.59 16.14 4.06
CA HIS A 277 0.53 16.04 5.06
C HIS A 277 0.65 17.12 6.14
N SER A 278 1.85 17.43 6.60
CA SER A 278 2.08 18.53 7.56
C SER A 278 1.75 19.91 6.99
N VAL A 279 1.89 20.11 5.67
CA VAL A 279 1.43 21.35 4.98
C VAL A 279 -0.09 21.46 5.06
N ILE A 280 -0.80 20.37 4.76
CA ILE A 280 -2.26 20.31 4.80
C ILE A 280 -2.77 20.57 6.22
N ASP A 281 -2.19 19.90 7.23
CA ASP A 281 -2.58 20.06 8.62
C ASP A 281 -2.35 21.51 9.13
N ALA A 282 -1.21 22.11 8.79
CA ALA A 282 -0.93 23.50 9.14
C ALA A 282 -1.94 24.45 8.49
N CYS A 283 -2.29 24.24 7.22
CA CYS A 283 -3.29 25.03 6.52
C CYS A 283 -4.70 24.87 7.11
N PHE A 284 -5.11 23.67 7.52
CA PHE A 284 -6.38 23.48 8.23
C PHE A 284 -6.45 24.25 9.54
N LYS A 285 -5.39 24.23 10.34
CA LYS A 285 -5.32 25.01 11.59
C LYS A 285 -5.34 26.51 11.32
N LEU A 286 -4.62 27.00 10.32
CA LEU A 286 -4.65 28.42 9.94
C LEU A 286 -6.03 28.84 9.43
N ARG A 287 -6.71 27.99 8.67
CA ARG A 287 -8.05 28.28 8.16
C ARG A 287 -9.04 28.61 9.29
N THR A 288 -8.99 27.97 10.43
CA THR A 288 -9.87 28.25 11.57
C THR A 288 -9.66 29.65 12.17
N ARG A 289 -8.53 30.29 11.86
CA ARG A 289 -8.12 31.62 12.31
C ARG A 289 -8.28 32.67 11.22
N LEU A 290 -8.52 32.26 9.96
CA LEU A 290 -8.77 33.15 8.83
C LEU A 290 -10.22 33.65 8.86
N ASN A 291 -10.41 34.94 9.14
CA ASN A 291 -11.71 35.62 9.11
C ASN A 291 -11.88 36.53 7.89
N THR A 292 -11.28 36.16 6.76
CA THR A 292 -11.13 37.04 5.58
C THR A 292 -11.30 36.25 4.29
N GLY A 293 -11.50 36.96 3.19
CA GLY A 293 -11.63 36.38 1.84
C GLY A 293 -10.27 35.99 1.23
N ILE A 294 -10.33 35.26 0.11
CA ILE A 294 -9.14 34.83 -0.65
C ILE A 294 -8.33 36.03 -1.17
N ASP A 295 -9.03 37.13 -1.50
CA ASP A 295 -8.41 38.34 -2.05
C ASP A 295 -7.57 39.05 -1.01
N ASP A 296 -7.90 38.90 0.28
CA ASP A 296 -7.16 39.51 1.38
C ASP A 296 -5.86 38.77 1.72
N ILE A 297 -5.65 37.57 1.17
CA ILE A 297 -4.39 36.83 1.32
C ILE A 297 -3.37 37.46 0.35
N LEU A 298 -2.31 38.05 0.90
CA LEU A 298 -1.22 38.65 0.14
C LEU A 298 -0.25 37.55 -0.36
N SER A 299 0.24 36.71 0.55
CA SER A 299 1.13 35.60 0.25
C SER A 299 1.04 34.48 1.28
N ILE A 300 1.46 33.28 0.87
CA ILE A 300 1.57 32.09 1.71
C ILE A 300 2.99 31.57 1.56
N THR A 301 3.72 31.47 2.66
CA THR A 301 5.05 30.86 2.70
C THR A 301 4.98 29.50 3.39
N VAL A 302 5.43 28.46 2.71
CA VAL A 302 5.56 27.10 3.24
C VAL A 302 7.03 26.81 3.47
N GLN A 303 7.44 26.72 4.73
CA GLN A 303 8.80 26.40 5.14
C GLN A 303 8.91 24.94 5.54
N GLY A 304 9.98 24.27 5.09
CA GLY A 304 10.23 22.87 5.41
C GLY A 304 11.60 22.40 4.98
N SER A 305 11.83 21.07 5.14
CA SER A 305 13.12 20.45 4.81
C SER A 305 13.42 20.46 3.30
N ALA A 306 14.68 20.17 2.97
CA ALA A 306 15.11 20.00 1.57
C ALA A 306 14.31 18.90 0.85
N LEU A 307 13.89 17.84 1.54
CA LEU A 307 13.08 16.77 0.99
C LEU A 307 11.68 17.27 0.57
N LEU A 308 11.03 18.08 1.41
CA LEU A 308 9.73 18.67 1.09
C LEU A 308 9.80 19.50 -0.20
N LEU A 309 10.79 20.39 -0.32
CA LEU A 309 10.97 21.24 -1.49
C LEU A 309 11.29 20.43 -2.74
N ALA A 310 12.25 19.51 -2.66
CA ALA A 310 12.64 18.66 -3.78
C ALA A 310 11.48 17.84 -4.35
N ARG A 311 10.53 17.44 -3.49
CA ARG A 311 9.37 16.65 -3.89
C ARG A 311 8.17 17.48 -4.33
N GLY A 312 7.97 18.68 -3.78
CA GLY A 312 6.70 19.41 -3.90
C GLY A 312 6.74 20.81 -4.48
N ASP A 313 7.91 21.45 -4.61
CA ASP A 313 8.01 22.76 -5.23
C ASP A 313 8.03 22.63 -6.76
N ARG A 314 6.85 22.44 -7.32
CA ARG A 314 6.68 22.17 -8.76
C ARG A 314 5.34 22.69 -9.28
N PRO A 315 5.26 23.00 -10.60
CA PRO A 315 4.00 23.42 -11.24
C PRO A 315 2.97 22.29 -11.26
N VAL A 316 1.69 22.66 -11.26
CA VAL A 316 0.55 21.76 -11.31
C VAL A 316 -0.15 21.88 -12.66
N ARG A 317 -0.14 20.81 -13.45
CA ARG A 317 -0.74 20.72 -14.79
C ARG A 317 -1.95 19.78 -14.82
N ASN A 318 -1.98 18.81 -13.91
CA ASN A 318 -2.99 17.76 -13.87
C ASN A 318 -3.19 17.24 -12.42
N GLU A 319 -4.10 16.29 -12.24
CA GLU A 319 -4.44 15.68 -10.95
C GLU A 319 -3.24 15.02 -10.23
N ARG A 320 -2.33 14.39 -10.98
CA ARG A 320 -1.17 13.74 -10.39
C ARG A 320 -0.14 14.74 -9.90
N ASP A 321 0.11 15.80 -10.69
CA ASP A 321 0.95 16.92 -10.24
C ASP A 321 0.38 17.56 -8.97
N ALA A 322 -0.95 17.68 -8.86
CA ALA A 322 -1.63 18.26 -7.71
C ALA A 322 -1.34 17.48 -6.41
N ARG A 323 -1.35 16.14 -6.46
CA ARG A 323 -1.10 15.27 -5.31
C ARG A 323 0.35 15.31 -4.78
N VAL A 324 1.24 15.87 -5.57
CA VAL A 324 2.66 16.01 -5.23
C VAL A 324 3.13 17.47 -5.30
N SER A 325 2.24 18.42 -4.97
CA SER A 325 2.53 19.86 -5.01
C SER A 325 2.21 20.54 -3.69
N ILE A 326 3.22 21.18 -3.09
CA ILE A 326 3.05 22.07 -1.95
C ILE A 326 1.98 23.14 -2.24
N HIS A 327 2.02 23.73 -3.44
CA HIS A 327 1.15 24.83 -3.84
C HIS A 327 -0.32 24.42 -3.86
N HIS A 328 -0.63 23.23 -4.42
CA HIS A 328 -2.01 22.76 -4.50
C HIS A 328 -2.53 22.29 -3.14
N CYS A 329 -1.72 21.52 -2.41
CA CYS A 329 -2.07 21.08 -1.07
C CYS A 329 -2.39 22.27 -0.14
N ALA A 330 -1.53 23.29 -0.12
CA ALA A 330 -1.74 24.49 0.69
C ALA A 330 -3.00 25.25 0.25
N ALA A 331 -3.19 25.46 -1.06
CA ALA A 331 -4.34 26.21 -1.58
C ALA A 331 -5.68 25.53 -1.25
N CYS A 332 -5.78 24.21 -1.47
CA CYS A 332 -7.02 23.48 -1.20
C CYS A 332 -7.31 23.41 0.31
N ALA A 333 -6.34 23.05 1.13
CA ALA A 333 -6.53 22.95 2.57
C ALA A 333 -6.92 24.30 3.18
N LEU A 334 -6.25 25.38 2.80
CA LEU A 334 -6.49 26.71 3.34
C LEU A 334 -7.82 27.29 2.87
N TRP A 335 -8.16 27.16 1.60
CA TRP A 335 -9.33 27.80 1.01
C TRP A 335 -10.59 26.93 1.08
N LEU A 336 -10.53 25.68 0.62
CA LEU A 336 -11.69 24.79 0.63
C LEU A 336 -11.95 24.18 2.01
N GLY A 337 -10.93 24.10 2.88
CA GLY A 337 -11.01 23.40 4.16
C GLY A 337 -11.14 21.89 3.99
N ALA A 338 -10.69 21.38 2.84
CA ALA A 338 -10.71 19.97 2.49
C ALA A 338 -9.47 19.61 1.66
N ALA A 339 -9.03 18.36 1.79
CA ALA A 339 -7.92 17.79 1.04
C ALA A 339 -8.16 16.29 0.79
N GLY A 340 -9.41 15.91 0.51
CA GLY A 340 -9.79 14.56 0.08
C GLY A 340 -9.59 14.36 -1.42
N VAL A 341 -10.02 13.21 -1.94
CA VAL A 341 -9.89 12.91 -3.38
C VAL A 341 -10.58 13.95 -4.28
N PRO A 342 -11.76 14.51 -3.92
CA PRO A 342 -12.41 15.52 -4.75
C PRO A 342 -11.55 16.76 -5.01
N GLU A 343 -10.73 17.19 -4.03
CA GLU A 343 -9.90 18.39 -4.12
C GLU A 343 -8.70 18.23 -5.08
N PHE A 344 -8.37 17.00 -5.46
CA PHE A 344 -7.27 16.69 -6.39
C PHE A 344 -7.77 16.29 -7.79
N THR A 345 -9.04 16.53 -8.11
CA THR A 345 -9.61 16.25 -9.44
C THR A 345 -9.24 17.34 -10.46
N ALA A 346 -9.31 17.00 -11.76
CA ALA A 346 -9.06 17.93 -12.85
C ALA A 346 -9.88 19.22 -12.74
N ALA A 347 -11.15 19.13 -12.32
CA ALA A 347 -12.03 20.27 -12.13
C ALA A 347 -11.50 21.26 -11.08
N VAL A 348 -10.96 20.77 -9.96
CA VAL A 348 -10.39 21.63 -8.91
C VAL A 348 -9.00 22.13 -9.31
N VAL A 349 -8.22 21.33 -10.02
CA VAL A 349 -6.89 21.74 -10.52
C VAL A 349 -6.96 22.99 -11.38
N ILE A 350 -8.00 23.14 -12.21
CA ILE A 350 -8.18 24.31 -13.11
C ILE A 350 -9.10 25.39 -12.53
N ARG A 351 -9.63 25.22 -11.34
CA ARG A 351 -10.57 26.16 -10.71
C ARG A 351 -9.90 27.51 -10.46
N PRO A 352 -10.47 28.64 -10.94
CA PRO A 352 -9.78 29.94 -10.98
C PRO A 352 -9.29 30.44 -9.63
N ASP A 353 -10.08 30.28 -8.56
CA ASP A 353 -9.72 30.69 -7.19
C ASP A 353 -8.55 29.87 -6.65
N ILE A 354 -8.53 28.54 -6.89
CA ILE A 354 -7.42 27.67 -6.51
C ILE A 354 -6.15 27.99 -7.31
N VAL A 355 -6.29 28.27 -8.62
CA VAL A 355 -5.15 28.68 -9.46
C VAL A 355 -4.56 30.00 -8.95
N ALA A 356 -5.41 30.99 -8.63
CA ALA A 356 -4.98 32.29 -8.11
C ALA A 356 -4.27 32.13 -6.75
N LEU A 357 -4.81 31.29 -5.86
CA LEU A 357 -4.19 31.08 -4.55
C LEU A 357 -2.86 30.32 -4.63
N ARG A 358 -2.75 29.31 -5.52
CA ARG A 358 -1.47 28.61 -5.77
C ARG A 358 -0.35 29.56 -6.17
N GLN A 359 -0.65 30.63 -6.95
CA GLN A 359 0.34 31.61 -7.37
C GLN A 359 0.87 32.47 -6.21
N LYS A 360 0.11 32.53 -5.09
CA LYS A 360 0.52 33.25 -3.87
C LYS A 360 1.37 32.37 -2.94
N VAL A 361 1.47 31.04 -3.19
CA VAL A 361 2.25 30.10 -2.39
C VAL A 361 3.71 30.09 -2.83
N ARG A 362 4.62 30.18 -1.86
CA ARG A 362 6.08 30.06 -2.03
C ARG A 362 6.59 28.96 -1.09
N ALA A 363 7.53 28.15 -1.58
CA ALA A 363 8.22 27.15 -0.77
C ALA A 363 9.60 27.68 -0.39
N GLU A 364 9.98 27.56 0.87
CA GLU A 364 11.26 28.03 1.40
C GLU A 364 11.92 26.94 2.25
N LEU A 365 13.23 26.80 2.12
CA LEU A 365 14.01 25.88 2.95
C LEU A 365 14.13 26.45 4.37
N ASP A 366 13.75 25.66 5.36
CA ASP A 366 14.10 25.86 6.76
C ASP A 366 14.86 24.61 7.26
N ALA A 367 16.19 24.71 7.28
CA ALA A 367 17.06 23.61 7.68
C ALA A 367 16.94 23.24 9.19
N ALA A 368 16.26 24.06 9.99
CA ALA A 368 15.99 23.75 11.39
C ALA A 368 14.78 22.84 11.57
N LEU A 369 13.92 22.72 10.55
CA LEU A 369 12.77 21.80 10.58
C LEU A 369 13.21 20.40 10.17
N PRO A 370 12.90 19.38 10.97
CA PRO A 370 13.15 17.98 10.58
C PRO A 370 12.30 17.55 9.41
N ASP A 371 12.67 16.46 8.75
CA ASP A 371 11.84 15.84 7.71
C ASP A 371 10.44 15.51 8.27
N GLY A 372 9.42 15.84 7.48
CA GLY A 372 8.02 15.67 7.88
C GLY A 372 7.42 16.85 8.65
N ALA A 373 8.23 17.78 9.17
CA ALA A 373 7.73 19.02 9.78
C ALA A 373 7.55 20.14 8.75
N THR A 374 6.61 21.03 9.02
CA THR A 374 6.33 22.20 8.15
C THR A 374 5.88 23.39 8.98
N ARG A 375 6.30 24.59 8.59
CA ARG A 375 5.73 25.87 9.04
C ARG A 375 5.05 26.56 7.86
N VAL A 376 3.79 26.96 8.06
CA VAL A 376 3.05 27.77 7.10
C VAL A 376 2.82 29.17 7.66
N ILE A 377 3.11 30.18 6.85
CA ILE A 377 2.95 31.59 7.22
C ILE A 377 2.05 32.24 6.17
N VAL A 378 0.97 32.87 6.62
CA VAL A 378 0.02 33.61 5.76
C VAL A 378 0.11 35.09 6.08
N HIS A 379 0.44 35.91 5.08
CA HIS A 379 0.41 37.35 5.16
C HIS A 379 -0.89 37.87 4.57
N LEU A 380 -1.58 38.72 5.31
CA LEU A 380 -2.83 39.37 4.88
C LEU A 380 -2.57 40.79 4.36
N MET A 381 -3.45 41.28 3.50
CA MET A 381 -3.43 42.67 2.99
C MET A 381 -3.57 43.69 4.11
N SER A 382 -4.18 43.32 5.23
CA SER A 382 -4.29 44.15 6.44
C SER A 382 -2.95 44.40 7.15
N GLY A 383 -1.91 43.61 6.81
CA GLY A 383 -0.63 43.56 7.52
C GLY A 383 -0.60 42.53 8.64
N GLU A 384 -1.69 41.84 8.93
CA GLU A 384 -1.72 40.71 9.87
C GLU A 384 -0.92 39.53 9.29
N VAL A 385 -0.20 38.82 10.18
CA VAL A 385 0.58 37.61 9.86
C VAL A 385 0.11 36.48 10.73
N LEU A 386 -0.36 35.40 10.11
CA LEU A 386 -0.73 34.17 10.79
C LEU A 386 0.33 33.10 10.51
N SER A 387 0.71 32.34 11.53
CA SER A 387 1.69 31.25 11.39
C SER A 387 1.24 30.02 12.16
N GLU A 388 1.54 28.85 11.61
CA GLU A 388 1.32 27.54 12.22
C GLU A 388 2.49 26.61 11.91
N THR A 389 2.93 25.84 12.93
CA THR A 389 3.99 24.84 12.75
C THR A 389 3.45 23.47 13.15
N VAL A 390 3.59 22.51 12.26
CA VAL A 390 3.25 21.10 12.46
C VAL A 390 4.53 20.29 12.47
N MET A 391 4.84 19.66 13.60
CA MET A 391 6.05 18.86 13.78
C MET A 391 5.86 17.40 13.35
N ALA A 392 4.64 16.88 13.48
CA ALA A 392 4.25 15.55 13.04
C ALA A 392 2.87 15.64 12.39
N ALA A 393 2.76 15.14 11.17
CA ALA A 393 1.50 15.14 10.44
C ALA A 393 0.53 14.10 11.02
N ARG A 394 -0.76 14.38 10.90
CA ARG A 394 -1.82 13.40 11.15
C ARG A 394 -1.61 12.16 10.28
N GLY A 395 -1.85 10.98 10.83
CA GLY A 395 -1.63 9.69 10.17
C GLY A 395 -0.19 9.18 10.27
N SER A 396 0.75 9.94 10.91
CA SER A 396 2.09 9.46 11.25
C SER A 396 2.07 8.57 12.51
N LEU A 397 3.21 7.96 12.85
CA LEU A 397 3.34 7.18 14.11
C LEU A 397 3.17 8.05 15.36
N ALA A 398 3.47 9.34 15.29
CA ALA A 398 3.34 10.27 16.40
C ALA A 398 1.91 10.82 16.57
N ASP A 399 1.12 10.83 15.50
CA ASP A 399 -0.28 11.26 15.48
C ASP A 399 -1.09 10.30 14.58
N PRO A 400 -1.32 9.04 15.02
CA PRO A 400 -1.91 8.01 14.19
C PRO A 400 -3.42 8.24 13.96
N LEU A 401 -3.93 7.79 12.81
CA LEU A 401 -5.37 7.71 12.60
C LEU A 401 -5.99 6.72 13.59
N SER A 402 -7.16 7.08 14.13
CA SER A 402 -7.97 6.15 14.93
C SER A 402 -8.65 5.09 14.04
N ASP A 403 -9.20 4.05 14.66
CA ASP A 403 -10.01 3.05 13.95
C ASP A 403 -11.23 3.70 13.28
N LEU A 404 -11.88 4.65 13.96
CA LEU A 404 -13.01 5.40 13.41
C LEU A 404 -12.61 6.24 12.19
N ASP A 405 -11.39 6.79 12.16
CA ASP A 405 -10.88 7.49 10.98
C ASP A 405 -10.75 6.55 9.77
N LEU A 406 -10.25 5.32 10.00
CA LEU A 406 -10.14 4.30 8.95
C LEU A 406 -11.50 3.81 8.46
N GLU A 407 -12.46 3.62 9.36
CA GLU A 407 -13.83 3.29 9.00
C GLU A 407 -14.49 4.42 8.19
N THR A 408 -14.29 5.67 8.60
CA THR A 408 -14.78 6.84 7.87
C THR A 408 -14.15 6.90 6.48
N LYS A 409 -12.84 6.68 6.39
CA LYS A 409 -12.10 6.60 5.12
C LYS A 409 -12.67 5.51 4.19
N LEU A 410 -13.06 4.35 4.73
CA LEU A 410 -13.69 3.29 3.95
C LEU A 410 -15.07 3.71 3.42
N ARG A 411 -15.93 4.31 4.26
CA ARG A 411 -17.25 4.81 3.85
C ARG A 411 -17.12 5.89 2.77
N ASP A 412 -16.15 6.78 2.92
CA ASP A 412 -15.86 7.83 1.92
C ASP A 412 -15.31 7.25 0.63
N GLY A 413 -14.40 6.27 0.71
CA GLY A 413 -13.88 5.55 -0.45
C GLY A 413 -14.98 4.84 -1.23
N LEU A 414 -15.85 4.11 -0.54
CA LEU A 414 -16.98 3.44 -1.18
C LEU A 414 -17.92 4.42 -1.89
N ARG A 415 -18.26 5.55 -1.24
CA ARG A 415 -19.09 6.60 -1.83
C ARG A 415 -18.42 7.22 -3.05
N LEU A 416 -17.12 7.49 -2.97
CA LEU A 416 -16.34 8.06 -4.07
C LEU A 416 -16.28 7.12 -5.27
N GLY A 417 -15.98 5.85 -5.04
CA GLY A 417 -15.86 4.84 -6.09
C GLY A 417 -17.19 4.39 -6.68
N GLY A 418 -18.34 4.77 -6.09
CA GLY A 418 -19.66 4.43 -6.61
C GLY A 418 -19.98 2.92 -6.55
N SER A 419 -19.31 2.19 -5.66
CA SER A 419 -19.50 0.76 -5.49
C SER A 419 -20.85 0.45 -4.82
N ALA A 420 -21.49 -0.63 -5.23
CA ALA A 420 -22.70 -1.17 -4.59
C ALA A 420 -22.39 -2.04 -3.35
N TRP A 421 -21.14 -2.21 -2.98
CA TRP A 421 -20.77 -2.95 -1.78
C TRP A 421 -21.23 -2.23 -0.50
N ASN A 422 -21.37 -2.98 0.60
CA ASN A 422 -21.83 -2.41 1.87
C ASN A 422 -20.65 -2.13 2.80
N ALA A 423 -20.44 -0.86 3.12
CA ALA A 423 -19.33 -0.42 3.97
C ALA A 423 -19.41 -1.00 5.40
N ASP A 424 -20.60 -1.02 6.00
CA ASP A 424 -20.76 -1.47 7.39
C ASP A 424 -20.53 -2.98 7.51
N THR A 425 -20.93 -3.74 6.48
CA THR A 425 -20.63 -5.19 6.40
C THR A 425 -19.12 -5.43 6.30
N ILE A 426 -18.42 -4.70 5.42
CA ILE A 426 -16.95 -4.83 5.28
C ILE A 426 -16.24 -4.48 6.59
N ILE A 427 -16.64 -3.38 7.22
CA ILE A 427 -16.06 -2.93 8.51
C ILE A 427 -16.25 -4.00 9.58
N ALA A 428 -17.49 -4.52 9.72
CA ALA A 428 -17.79 -5.56 10.70
C ALA A 428 -17.01 -6.85 10.44
N ASP A 429 -16.91 -7.27 9.17
CA ASP A 429 -16.19 -8.49 8.78
C ASP A 429 -14.69 -8.35 8.96
N VAL A 430 -14.09 -7.19 8.65
CA VAL A 430 -12.66 -6.94 8.88
C VAL A 430 -12.35 -6.93 10.38
N TRP A 431 -13.16 -6.28 11.22
CA TRP A 431 -12.90 -6.27 12.66
C TRP A 431 -13.03 -7.64 13.34
N ARG A 432 -13.87 -8.55 12.78
CA ARG A 432 -14.00 -9.93 13.24
C ARG A 432 -13.25 -10.95 12.37
N LEU A 433 -12.34 -10.53 11.53
CA LEU A 433 -11.69 -11.37 10.51
C LEU A 433 -11.08 -12.64 11.11
N ASP A 434 -10.43 -12.54 12.29
CA ASP A 434 -9.85 -13.69 13.02
C ASP A 434 -10.90 -14.73 13.50
N GLN A 435 -12.18 -14.42 13.41
CA GLN A 435 -13.30 -15.30 13.78
C GLN A 435 -13.95 -15.96 12.56
N LEU A 436 -13.63 -15.50 11.35
CA LEU A 436 -14.18 -16.05 10.12
C LEU A 436 -13.51 -17.39 9.79
N ALA A 437 -14.31 -18.44 9.65
CA ALA A 437 -13.83 -19.74 9.20
C ALA A 437 -13.52 -19.77 7.69
N ASP A 438 -14.14 -18.88 6.91
CA ASP A 438 -13.97 -18.69 5.48
C ASP A 438 -14.15 -17.21 5.14
N VAL A 439 -13.17 -16.62 4.44
CA VAL A 439 -13.20 -15.19 4.08
C VAL A 439 -13.94 -14.90 2.78
N SER A 440 -14.51 -15.89 2.09
CA SER A 440 -15.20 -15.71 0.81
C SER A 440 -16.35 -14.73 0.91
N ASN A 441 -17.02 -14.65 2.07
CA ASN A 441 -18.12 -13.70 2.29
C ASN A 441 -17.63 -12.25 2.34
N LEU A 442 -16.46 -11.98 2.90
CA LEU A 442 -15.85 -10.65 2.91
C LEU A 442 -15.62 -10.14 1.48
N MET A 443 -15.22 -11.04 0.57
CA MET A 443 -14.95 -10.72 -0.84
C MET A 443 -16.23 -10.70 -1.71
N SER A 444 -17.39 -11.01 -1.15
CA SER A 444 -18.68 -10.98 -1.83
C SER A 444 -19.69 -10.04 -1.17
N SER A 445 -19.22 -8.97 -0.50
CA SER A 445 -20.04 -7.98 0.21
C SER A 445 -20.91 -7.13 -0.73
N HIS A 446 -21.64 -7.81 -1.61
CA HIS A 446 -22.69 -7.26 -2.47
C HIS A 446 -23.99 -7.11 -1.69
N ASP A 447 -24.90 -6.27 -2.17
CA ASP A 447 -26.24 -6.04 -1.63
C ASP A 447 -26.89 -7.32 -1.10
N GLY A 448 -27.56 -7.21 0.05
CA GLY A 448 -28.17 -8.24 0.89
C GLY A 448 -29.13 -9.26 0.25
N THR A 449 -28.86 -9.71 -0.96
CA THR A 449 -29.49 -10.89 -1.57
C THR A 449 -28.48 -12.05 -1.48
N ALA A 450 -28.47 -12.71 -0.31
CA ALA A 450 -27.74 -13.97 -0.11
C ALA A 450 -28.26 -15.02 -1.08
N THR A 451 -27.63 -15.17 -2.22
CA THR A 451 -27.82 -16.36 -3.05
C THR A 451 -27.08 -17.50 -2.37
N GLN A 452 -27.84 -18.43 -1.77
CA GLN A 452 -27.30 -19.69 -1.26
C GLN A 452 -26.48 -20.36 -2.36
N ARG A 453 -25.17 -20.40 -2.20
CA ARG A 453 -24.30 -21.19 -3.07
C ARG A 453 -24.55 -22.67 -2.79
N ASN A 454 -25.15 -23.36 -3.76
CA ASN A 454 -25.17 -24.82 -3.79
C ASN A 454 -23.74 -25.33 -3.84
N THR A 455 -23.28 -25.90 -2.75
CA THR A 455 -22.01 -26.64 -2.67
C THR A 455 -22.13 -27.91 -3.51
N VAL A 456 -21.70 -27.84 -4.76
CA VAL A 456 -21.44 -29.04 -5.56
C VAL A 456 -20.09 -29.57 -5.11
N SER A 457 -20.11 -30.51 -4.20
CA SER A 457 -18.94 -31.30 -3.81
C SER A 457 -18.58 -32.24 -4.97
N THR A 458 -17.55 -31.91 -5.71
CA THR A 458 -16.94 -32.86 -6.66
C THR A 458 -15.93 -33.72 -5.89
N PRO A 459 -16.09 -35.04 -5.84
CA PRO A 459 -15.13 -35.89 -5.13
C PRO A 459 -13.82 -35.97 -5.91
N VAL A 460 -12.71 -35.65 -5.22
CA VAL A 460 -11.36 -35.92 -5.72
C VAL A 460 -11.18 -37.42 -5.85
N ARG A 461 -11.06 -37.92 -7.07
CA ARG A 461 -10.65 -39.30 -7.34
C ARG A 461 -9.16 -39.44 -7.05
N THR A 462 -8.83 -40.03 -5.93
CA THR A 462 -7.54 -40.66 -5.69
C THR A 462 -7.47 -41.92 -6.54
N THR A 463 -6.70 -41.90 -7.61
CA THR A 463 -6.24 -43.14 -8.27
C THR A 463 -4.80 -43.35 -7.87
N CYS A 464 -4.61 -44.22 -6.88
CA CYS A 464 -3.38 -44.96 -6.68
C CYS A 464 -3.43 -46.12 -7.65
N GLY A 465 -2.53 -46.20 -8.64
CA GLY A 465 -2.36 -47.31 -9.56
C GLY A 465 -0.89 -47.64 -9.62
N LYS A 466 -0.57 -48.79 -9.08
CA LYS A 466 0.70 -49.49 -9.29
C LYS A 466 0.79 -49.90 -10.74
N ASP A 467 1.96 -49.65 -11.35
CA ASP A 467 2.88 -50.65 -11.93
C ASP A 467 4.14 -49.93 -12.40
#